data_4382de7f5a9af6ec2ac2dda9f74ba7cc
#
_entry.id   4382de7f5a9af6ec2ac2dda9f74ba7cc
#
_cell.length_a   1.000
_cell.length_b   1.000
_cell.length_c   1.000
_cell.angle_alpha   90.00
_cell.angle_beta   90.00
_cell.angle_gamma   90.00
#
_symmetry.space_group_name_H-M   'P 1'
#
loop_
_entity.id
_entity.type
_entity.pdbx_description
1 polymer ?
#
loop_
_entity_poly.entity_id
_entity_poly.type
_entity_poly.pdbx_seq_one_letter_code
_entity_poly.pdbx_strand_id
1 'polypeptide(L)'
;KALDENSAYWLPVDLYIGGIEHAILHLLYSRFFHKAMRDIGLVEGDEPFKKLLTQGMVLKDGSKMSKSKGNTVDPQQYIDKYGADTIRLYMMFTAPPEQSLEWSETAVEGAFRFLKKLWSFTHDKKFKKVKIQGELDNSQKDFRRKIHLTIKKVTDDYENRYAFNTVIAACMELLNSTPDQIKGEISSENDQFCLNEFIASILQMLYPIAPHICETLWNNFFENSSEIEDSWPTFDEDLMVTDTFELVVQINGK
;
A
#
# COMPACT_ATOMS: atom_id res chain seq x y z
N LYS A 1 7.64 -6.48 -36.54
CA LYS A 1 9.04 -6.19 -36.15
C LYS A 1 9.18 -6.37 -34.67
N ALA A 2 10.30 -6.90 -34.21
CA ALA A 2 10.60 -7.01 -32.77
C ALA A 2 11.01 -5.65 -32.15
N LEU A 3 11.50 -4.75 -33.01
CA LEU A 3 11.92 -3.40 -32.65
C LEU A 3 11.37 -2.42 -33.70
N ASP A 4 10.69 -1.39 -33.26
CA ASP A 4 10.10 -0.31 -34.04
C ASP A 4 10.03 0.99 -33.21
N GLU A 5 9.42 2.04 -33.72
CA GLU A 5 9.27 3.31 -33.03
C GLU A 5 8.45 3.18 -31.72
N ASN A 6 7.50 2.25 -31.65
CA ASN A 6 6.70 2.00 -30.44
C ASN A 6 7.58 1.38 -29.34
N SER A 7 8.50 0.48 -29.69
CA SER A 7 9.41 -0.10 -28.70
C SER A 7 10.38 0.95 -28.13
N ALA A 8 10.81 1.93 -28.93
CA ALA A 8 11.62 3.05 -28.46
C ALA A 8 10.88 3.94 -27.44
N TYR A 9 9.54 4.08 -27.58
CA TYR A 9 8.73 4.82 -26.60
C TYR A 9 8.72 4.16 -25.20
N TRP A 10 8.74 2.83 -25.15
CA TRP A 10 8.68 2.07 -23.89
C TRP A 10 10.04 1.80 -23.24
N LEU A 11 11.14 2.11 -23.92
CA LEU A 11 12.51 1.95 -23.42
C LEU A 11 13.13 3.30 -23.04
N PRO A 12 14.01 3.32 -22.00
CA PRO A 12 14.28 2.25 -21.04
C PRO A 12 13.11 2.02 -20.08
N VAL A 13 12.94 0.78 -19.60
CA VAL A 13 11.91 0.42 -18.61
C VAL A 13 12.11 1.24 -17.32
N ASP A 14 11.05 1.82 -16.77
CA ASP A 14 11.16 2.70 -15.60
C ASP A 14 11.54 1.94 -14.34
N LEU A 15 10.90 0.80 -14.09
CA LEU A 15 11.18 -0.06 -12.94
C LEU A 15 11.16 -1.52 -13.36
N TYR A 16 12.27 -2.20 -13.12
CA TYR A 16 12.42 -3.63 -13.38
C TYR A 16 12.44 -4.40 -12.06
N ILE A 17 11.52 -5.36 -11.90
CA ILE A 17 11.32 -6.09 -10.64
C ILE A 17 11.55 -7.57 -10.88
N GLY A 18 12.35 -8.20 -10.02
CA GLY A 18 12.60 -9.64 -10.07
C GLY A 18 13.42 -10.15 -8.90
N GLY A 19 13.50 -11.47 -8.77
CA GLY A 19 14.27 -12.11 -7.70
C GLY A 19 15.77 -11.87 -7.86
N ILE A 20 16.48 -11.80 -6.74
CA ILE A 20 17.92 -11.58 -6.69
C ILE A 20 18.72 -12.68 -7.43
N GLU A 21 18.15 -13.87 -7.57
CA GLU A 21 18.76 -14.98 -8.31
C GLU A 21 18.98 -14.69 -9.81
N HIS A 22 18.30 -13.69 -10.36
CA HIS A 22 18.45 -13.28 -11.75
C HIS A 22 19.60 -12.31 -11.97
N ALA A 23 20.29 -11.87 -10.93
CA ALA A 23 21.37 -10.86 -11.02
C ALA A 23 22.54 -11.30 -11.94
N ILE A 24 22.89 -12.55 -11.94
CA ILE A 24 24.02 -13.08 -12.75
C ILE A 24 23.58 -13.48 -14.16
N LEU A 25 22.49 -14.22 -14.30
CA LEU A 25 22.06 -14.76 -15.58
C LEU A 25 21.25 -13.75 -16.41
N HIS A 26 20.00 -13.60 -16.06
CA HIS A 26 19.05 -12.80 -16.84
C HIS A 26 19.45 -11.32 -16.91
N LEU A 27 19.82 -10.70 -15.81
CA LEU A 27 20.18 -9.26 -15.80
C LEU A 27 21.46 -8.99 -16.56
N LEU A 28 22.45 -9.87 -16.44
CA LEU A 28 23.69 -9.76 -17.20
C LEU A 28 23.42 -9.87 -18.71
N TYR A 29 22.63 -10.85 -19.14
CA TYR A 29 22.32 -11.05 -20.55
C TYR A 29 21.45 -9.91 -21.11
N SER A 30 20.44 -9.45 -20.40
CA SER A 30 19.59 -8.35 -20.86
C SER A 30 20.40 -7.07 -21.09
N ARG A 31 21.30 -6.74 -20.18
CA ARG A 31 22.19 -5.59 -20.31
C ARG A 31 23.18 -5.77 -21.47
N PHE A 32 23.77 -6.95 -21.61
CA PHE A 32 24.69 -7.26 -22.70
C PHE A 32 24.00 -7.13 -24.06
N PHE A 33 22.82 -7.75 -24.23
CA PHE A 33 22.06 -7.65 -25.47
C PHE A 33 21.63 -6.22 -25.78
N HIS A 34 21.19 -5.46 -24.78
CA HIS A 34 20.84 -4.05 -24.98
C HIS A 34 22.03 -3.25 -25.51
N LYS A 35 23.21 -3.40 -24.90
CA LYS A 35 24.42 -2.70 -25.34
C LYS A 35 24.85 -3.14 -26.75
N ALA A 36 24.78 -4.41 -27.06
CA ALA A 36 25.06 -4.91 -28.40
C ALA A 36 24.09 -4.33 -29.45
N MET A 37 22.79 -4.28 -29.14
CA MET A 37 21.77 -3.68 -30.03
C MET A 37 21.97 -2.18 -30.18
N ARG A 38 22.39 -1.47 -29.12
CA ARG A 38 22.75 -0.04 -29.18
C ARG A 38 23.93 0.16 -30.14
N ASP A 39 24.99 -0.64 -30.05
CA ASP A 39 26.20 -0.50 -30.81
C ASP A 39 25.96 -0.70 -32.32
N ILE A 40 24.92 -1.45 -32.69
CA ILE A 40 24.49 -1.63 -34.08
C ILE A 40 23.29 -0.72 -34.46
N GLY A 41 22.93 0.23 -33.63
CA GLY A 41 21.92 1.27 -33.90
C GLY A 41 20.47 0.80 -33.88
N LEU A 42 20.15 -0.30 -33.18
CA LEU A 42 18.78 -0.82 -33.07
C LEU A 42 18.00 -0.25 -31.87
N VAL A 43 18.66 0.18 -30.82
CA VAL A 43 18.08 0.80 -29.64
C VAL A 43 18.91 2.00 -29.20
N GLU A 44 18.30 2.89 -28.43
CA GLU A 44 18.96 4.06 -27.82
C GLU A 44 19.23 3.82 -26.33
N GLY A 45 20.19 4.58 -25.77
CA GLY A 45 20.51 4.54 -24.34
C GLY A 45 21.47 3.42 -23.96
N ASP A 46 22.03 3.53 -22.76
CA ASP A 46 23.09 2.62 -22.27
C ASP A 46 22.57 1.43 -21.49
N GLU A 47 21.38 1.54 -20.92
CA GLU A 47 20.79 0.50 -20.06
C GLU A 47 19.33 0.23 -20.42
N PRO A 48 18.89 -1.04 -20.32
CA PRO A 48 17.51 -1.42 -20.70
C PRO A 48 16.45 -0.96 -19.67
N PHE A 49 16.85 -0.62 -18.44
CA PHE A 49 15.96 -0.16 -17.37
C PHE A 49 16.64 0.91 -16.51
N LYS A 50 15.82 1.87 -16.03
CA LYS A 50 16.29 3.01 -15.21
C LYS A 50 16.53 2.61 -13.76
N LYS A 51 15.69 1.75 -13.20
CA LYS A 51 15.74 1.32 -11.81
C LYS A 51 15.48 -0.18 -11.69
N LEU A 52 16.22 -0.83 -10.81
CA LEU A 52 16.09 -2.26 -10.50
C LEU A 52 15.63 -2.42 -9.04
N LEU A 53 14.57 -3.21 -8.84
CA LEU A 53 14.15 -3.66 -7.52
C LEU A 53 14.35 -5.18 -7.44
N THR A 54 15.34 -5.60 -6.65
CA THR A 54 15.61 -7.02 -6.41
C THR A 54 14.76 -7.53 -5.27
N GLN A 55 13.95 -8.56 -5.54
CA GLN A 55 13.10 -9.16 -4.52
C GLN A 55 13.82 -10.25 -3.72
N GLY A 56 13.55 -10.29 -2.42
CA GLY A 56 13.95 -11.39 -1.54
C GLY A 56 13.20 -12.69 -1.86
N MET A 57 13.64 -13.78 -1.25
CA MET A 57 13.05 -15.10 -1.47
C MET A 57 11.87 -15.35 -0.54
N VAL A 58 10.88 -16.10 -1.02
CA VAL A 58 9.83 -16.68 -0.18
C VAL A 58 10.34 -18.00 0.36
N LEU A 59 10.43 -18.10 1.68
CA LEU A 59 10.89 -19.25 2.42
C LEU A 59 9.70 -20.01 3.04
N LYS A 60 9.86 -21.31 3.22
CA LYS A 60 8.99 -22.13 4.06
C LYS A 60 9.85 -23.09 4.86
N ASP A 61 9.62 -23.13 6.17
CA ASP A 61 10.40 -23.94 7.12
C ASP A 61 11.91 -23.64 7.03
N GLY A 62 12.26 -22.33 6.95
CA GLY A 62 13.63 -21.84 6.86
C GLY A 62 14.35 -22.13 5.54
N SER A 63 13.65 -22.64 4.53
CA SER A 63 14.24 -23.03 3.25
C SER A 63 13.56 -22.39 2.05
N LYS A 64 14.34 -22.08 0.99
CA LYS A 64 13.76 -21.66 -0.28
C LYS A 64 12.75 -22.71 -0.78
N MET A 65 11.56 -22.26 -1.17
CA MET A 65 10.54 -23.12 -1.75
C MET A 65 11.04 -23.75 -3.06
N SER A 66 10.88 -25.05 -3.19
CA SER A 66 11.16 -25.76 -4.46
C SER A 66 10.29 -26.99 -4.60
N LYS A 67 9.92 -27.31 -5.84
CA LYS A 67 9.15 -28.52 -6.16
C LYS A 67 9.89 -29.80 -5.72
N SER A 68 11.21 -29.83 -5.85
CA SER A 68 12.04 -30.99 -5.47
C SER A 68 12.07 -31.24 -3.95
N LYS A 69 11.87 -30.21 -3.14
CA LYS A 69 11.78 -30.33 -1.67
C LYS A 69 10.37 -30.61 -1.16
N GLY A 70 9.36 -30.47 -2.01
CA GLY A 70 7.96 -30.62 -1.63
C GLY A 70 7.43 -29.53 -0.66
N ASN A 71 8.16 -28.42 -0.49
CA ASN A 71 7.82 -27.33 0.43
C ASN A 71 7.18 -26.12 -0.29
N THR A 72 6.62 -26.31 -1.47
CA THR A 72 5.91 -25.25 -2.20
C THR A 72 4.54 -25.02 -1.60
N VAL A 73 4.14 -23.76 -1.56
CA VAL A 73 2.78 -23.33 -1.21
C VAL A 73 2.04 -23.04 -2.50
N ASP A 74 0.88 -23.64 -2.67
CA ASP A 74 -0.04 -23.29 -3.75
C ASP A 74 -0.87 -22.07 -3.34
N PRO A 75 -0.67 -20.90 -3.95
CA PRO A 75 -1.42 -19.71 -3.59
C PRO A 75 -2.92 -19.84 -3.88
N GLN A 76 -3.33 -20.70 -4.81
CA GLN A 76 -4.73 -20.86 -5.19
C GLN A 76 -5.60 -21.32 -4.01
N GLN A 77 -5.10 -22.25 -3.20
CA GLN A 77 -5.83 -22.72 -2.01
C GLN A 77 -6.12 -21.61 -1.01
N TYR A 78 -5.17 -20.66 -0.86
CA TYR A 78 -5.34 -19.51 0.03
C TYR A 78 -6.22 -18.43 -0.59
N ILE A 79 -6.15 -18.23 -1.91
CA ILE A 79 -7.03 -17.33 -2.65
C ILE A 79 -8.48 -17.81 -2.55
N ASP A 80 -8.73 -19.10 -2.72
CA ASP A 80 -10.07 -19.70 -2.61
C ASP A 80 -10.64 -19.55 -1.18
N LYS A 81 -9.78 -19.63 -0.17
CA LYS A 81 -10.20 -19.55 1.24
C LYS A 81 -10.32 -18.12 1.77
N TYR A 82 -9.41 -17.24 1.41
CA TYR A 82 -9.26 -15.92 2.03
C TYR A 82 -9.40 -14.74 1.05
N GLY A 83 -9.46 -15.01 -0.26
CA GLY A 83 -9.48 -13.99 -1.32
C GLY A 83 -8.09 -13.50 -1.73
N ALA A 84 -7.99 -13.02 -2.98
CA ALA A 84 -6.74 -12.55 -3.56
C ALA A 84 -6.15 -11.35 -2.80
N ASP A 85 -6.98 -10.41 -2.36
CA ASP A 85 -6.53 -9.22 -1.62
C ASP A 85 -5.85 -9.57 -0.29
N THR A 86 -6.31 -10.65 0.38
CA THR A 86 -5.66 -11.13 1.61
C THR A 86 -4.23 -11.60 1.34
N ILE A 87 -4.03 -12.34 0.27
CA ILE A 87 -2.71 -12.85 -0.10
C ILE A 87 -1.79 -11.71 -0.53
N ARG A 88 -2.29 -10.76 -1.33
CA ARG A 88 -1.55 -9.56 -1.72
C ARG A 88 -1.11 -8.75 -0.50
N LEU A 89 -2.05 -8.48 0.41
CA LEU A 89 -1.78 -7.73 1.65
C LEU A 89 -0.78 -8.48 2.54
N TYR A 90 -0.93 -9.78 2.72
CA TYR A 90 0.02 -10.59 3.46
C TYR A 90 1.44 -10.49 2.89
N MET A 91 1.61 -10.69 1.57
CA MET A 91 2.92 -10.65 0.92
C MET A 91 3.60 -9.30 1.09
N MET A 92 2.85 -8.21 0.96
CA MET A 92 3.37 -6.85 1.08
C MET A 92 3.57 -6.40 2.54
N PHE A 93 2.86 -7.01 3.49
CA PHE A 93 2.96 -6.65 4.91
C PHE A 93 4.12 -7.34 5.62
N THR A 94 4.46 -8.57 5.22
CA THR A 94 5.38 -9.44 5.97
C THR A 94 6.82 -8.89 5.98
N ALA A 95 7.29 -8.35 4.84
CA ALA A 95 8.65 -7.82 4.73
C ALA A 95 8.75 -6.76 3.62
N PRO A 96 9.74 -5.85 3.68
CA PRO A 96 10.12 -5.04 2.53
C PRO A 96 10.47 -5.90 1.32
N PRO A 97 10.26 -5.42 0.07
CA PRO A 97 10.43 -6.23 -1.13
C PRO A 97 11.81 -6.89 -1.27
N GLU A 98 12.88 -6.23 -0.82
CA GLU A 98 14.25 -6.72 -0.91
C GLU A 98 14.60 -7.81 0.12
N GLN A 99 13.77 -7.97 1.14
CA GLN A 99 13.99 -8.95 2.20
C GLN A 99 13.27 -10.26 1.90
N SER A 100 13.86 -11.36 2.36
CA SER A 100 13.19 -12.65 2.32
C SER A 100 12.06 -12.69 3.34
N LEU A 101 10.94 -13.31 2.97
CA LEU A 101 9.81 -13.55 3.86
C LEU A 101 9.65 -15.04 4.15
N GLU A 102 9.29 -15.36 5.38
CA GLU A 102 8.90 -16.70 5.78
C GLU A 102 7.39 -16.86 5.64
N TRP A 103 6.95 -17.91 4.94
CA TRP A 103 5.53 -18.19 4.78
C TRP A 103 4.89 -18.59 6.11
N SER A 104 3.82 -17.92 6.50
CA SER A 104 3.11 -18.15 7.75
C SER A 104 1.59 -18.09 7.55
N GLU A 105 0.91 -19.20 7.81
CA GLU A 105 -0.56 -19.27 7.71
C GLU A 105 -1.25 -18.38 8.74
N THR A 106 -0.70 -18.29 9.94
CA THR A 106 -1.23 -17.42 10.99
C THR A 106 -1.13 -15.93 10.63
N ALA A 107 -0.10 -15.55 9.87
CA ALA A 107 0.04 -14.19 9.36
C ALA A 107 -0.94 -13.90 8.21
N VAL A 108 -1.24 -14.88 7.34
CA VAL A 108 -2.32 -14.79 6.35
C VAL A 108 -3.67 -14.55 7.03
N GLU A 109 -3.98 -15.29 8.11
CA GLU A 109 -5.21 -15.07 8.89
C GLU A 109 -5.22 -13.69 9.55
N GLY A 110 -4.05 -13.17 9.96
CA GLY A 110 -3.91 -11.79 10.46
C GLY A 110 -4.30 -10.75 9.42
N ALA A 111 -3.81 -10.91 8.19
CA ALA A 111 -4.17 -10.07 7.05
C ALA A 111 -5.68 -10.12 6.76
N PHE A 112 -6.27 -11.30 6.75
CA PHE A 112 -7.71 -11.48 6.55
C PHE A 112 -8.54 -10.79 7.64
N ARG A 113 -8.14 -10.91 8.92
CA ARG A 113 -8.83 -10.21 10.03
C ARG A 113 -8.81 -8.71 9.87
N PHE A 114 -7.70 -8.13 9.37
CA PHE A 114 -7.64 -6.71 9.11
C PHE A 114 -8.61 -6.28 8.00
N LEU A 115 -8.64 -7.00 6.87
CA LEU A 115 -9.59 -6.70 5.79
C LEU A 115 -11.04 -6.87 6.24
N LYS A 116 -11.34 -7.90 7.05
CA LYS A 116 -12.68 -8.04 7.67
C LYS A 116 -13.03 -6.86 8.59
N LYS A 117 -12.06 -6.35 9.35
CA LYS A 117 -12.28 -5.17 10.20
C LYS A 117 -12.56 -3.93 9.36
N LEU A 118 -11.80 -3.72 8.29
CA LEU A 118 -12.02 -2.63 7.35
C LEU A 118 -13.42 -2.73 6.71
N TRP A 119 -13.79 -3.92 6.26
CA TRP A 119 -15.12 -4.20 5.71
C TRP A 119 -16.22 -3.87 6.72
N SER A 120 -16.15 -4.46 7.92
CA SER A 120 -17.16 -4.25 8.97
C SER A 120 -17.30 -2.80 9.42
N PHE A 121 -16.22 -2.03 9.34
CA PHE A 121 -16.26 -0.60 9.65
C PHE A 121 -16.94 0.20 8.54
N THR A 122 -16.66 -0.11 7.25
CA THR A 122 -17.00 0.77 6.12
C THR A 122 -18.33 0.37 5.44
N HIS A 123 -18.65 -0.93 5.41
CA HIS A 123 -19.71 -1.48 4.55
C HIS A 123 -21.08 -0.80 4.74
N ASP A 124 -21.48 -0.49 5.97
CA ASP A 124 -22.77 0.13 6.28
C ASP A 124 -22.73 1.66 6.29
N LYS A 125 -21.56 2.26 6.06
CA LYS A 125 -21.39 3.71 6.01
C LYS A 125 -21.70 4.24 4.62
N LYS A 126 -22.23 5.48 4.57
CA LYS A 126 -22.57 6.17 3.32
C LYS A 126 -21.98 7.56 3.32
N PHE A 127 -21.53 7.97 2.16
CA PHE A 127 -21.10 9.34 1.91
C PHE A 127 -22.30 10.28 2.03
N LYS A 128 -22.12 11.39 2.74
CA LYS A 128 -23.07 12.48 2.77
C LYS A 128 -22.32 13.77 2.48
N LYS A 129 -22.81 14.56 1.53
CA LYS A 129 -22.21 15.84 1.19
C LYS A 129 -22.47 16.85 2.32
N VAL A 130 -21.48 17.05 3.16
CA VAL A 130 -21.51 17.96 4.30
C VAL A 130 -20.31 18.91 4.27
N LYS A 131 -20.40 20.01 5.01
CA LYS A 131 -19.30 20.95 5.25
C LYS A 131 -19.08 21.05 6.76
N ILE A 132 -17.88 21.45 7.16
CA ILE A 132 -17.57 21.77 8.55
C ILE A 132 -18.49 22.91 9.02
N GLN A 133 -19.16 22.68 10.14
CA GLN A 133 -20.04 23.64 10.82
C GLN A 133 -19.34 24.17 12.08
N GLY A 134 -19.03 25.47 12.07
CA GLY A 134 -18.32 26.09 13.20
C GLY A 134 -16.91 25.55 13.41
N GLU A 135 -16.54 25.32 14.64
CA GLU A 135 -15.24 24.73 15.00
C GLU A 135 -15.36 23.23 15.22
N LEU A 136 -14.31 22.50 14.83
CA LEU A 136 -14.15 21.09 15.17
C LEU A 136 -13.74 20.97 16.66
N ASP A 137 -14.23 19.93 17.31
CA ASP A 137 -13.73 19.57 18.64
C ASP A 137 -12.30 18.99 18.61
N ASN A 138 -11.68 18.84 19.78
CA ASN A 138 -10.30 18.34 19.85
C ASN A 138 -10.15 16.93 19.30
N SER A 139 -11.12 16.05 19.49
CA SER A 139 -11.10 14.68 18.97
C SER A 139 -11.15 14.66 17.45
N GLN A 140 -12.00 15.50 16.83
CA GLN A 140 -12.11 15.67 15.40
C GLN A 140 -10.83 16.29 14.79
N LYS A 141 -10.28 17.33 15.42
CA LYS A 141 -9.00 17.96 15.02
C LYS A 141 -7.85 16.96 15.08
N ASP A 142 -7.71 16.20 16.16
CA ASP A 142 -6.66 15.21 16.34
C ASP A 142 -6.79 14.04 15.35
N PHE A 143 -8.01 13.61 15.07
CA PHE A 143 -8.27 12.56 14.10
C PHE A 143 -7.93 13.00 12.67
N ARG A 144 -8.36 14.19 12.25
CA ARG A 144 -7.99 14.77 10.96
C ARG A 144 -6.48 14.94 10.81
N ARG A 145 -5.82 15.47 11.84
CA ARG A 145 -4.36 15.56 11.86
C ARG A 145 -3.72 14.20 11.61
N LYS A 146 -4.21 13.14 12.25
CA LYS A 146 -3.71 11.79 12.06
C LYS A 146 -3.94 11.26 10.65
N ILE A 147 -5.08 11.56 10.04
CA ILE A 147 -5.36 11.23 8.63
C ILE A 147 -4.28 11.87 7.73
N HIS A 148 -4.04 13.18 7.85
CA HIS A 148 -3.09 13.91 7.00
C HIS A 148 -1.63 13.46 7.22
N LEU A 149 -1.22 13.21 8.47
CA LEU A 149 0.08 12.63 8.77
C LEU A 149 0.25 11.23 8.15
N THR A 150 -0.82 10.44 8.17
CA THR A 150 -0.81 9.10 7.55
C THR A 150 -0.71 9.19 6.04
N ILE A 151 -1.46 10.08 5.38
CA ILE A 151 -1.37 10.30 3.92
C ILE A 151 0.07 10.68 3.53
N LYS A 152 0.67 11.67 4.21
CA LYS A 152 2.05 12.10 3.95
C LYS A 152 3.05 10.94 4.05
N LYS A 153 2.97 10.19 5.16
CA LYS A 153 3.83 9.03 5.39
C LYS A 153 3.66 7.94 4.33
N VAL A 154 2.42 7.60 4.01
CA VAL A 154 2.09 6.55 3.04
C VAL A 154 2.54 6.95 1.63
N THR A 155 2.37 8.22 1.26
CA THR A 155 2.84 8.76 -0.02
C THR A 155 4.37 8.60 -0.15
N ASP A 156 5.14 8.99 0.88
CA ASP A 156 6.59 8.82 0.89
C ASP A 156 7.02 7.34 0.85
N ASP A 157 6.32 6.48 1.60
CA ASP A 157 6.59 5.05 1.63
C ASP A 157 6.35 4.38 0.27
N TYR A 158 5.36 4.82 -0.51
CA TYR A 158 5.12 4.33 -1.88
C TYR A 158 6.12 4.89 -2.90
N GLU A 159 6.32 6.20 -2.92
CA GLU A 159 7.09 6.88 -3.97
C GLU A 159 8.60 6.67 -3.84
N ASN A 160 9.11 6.77 -2.61
CA ASN A 160 10.55 6.87 -2.38
C ASN A 160 11.15 5.62 -1.76
N ARG A 161 10.40 4.90 -0.93
CA ARG A 161 10.94 3.85 -0.08
C ARG A 161 10.52 2.44 -0.46
N TYR A 162 9.45 2.27 -1.23
CA TYR A 162 8.79 0.98 -1.49
C TYR A 162 8.52 0.16 -0.22
N ALA A 163 8.21 0.86 0.88
CA ALA A 163 8.03 0.27 2.20
C ALA A 163 6.55 -0.12 2.41
N PHE A 164 6.04 -1.07 1.65
CA PHE A 164 4.63 -1.46 1.65
C PHE A 164 4.15 -1.98 3.00
N ASN A 165 5.03 -2.61 3.78
CA ASN A 165 4.73 -3.08 5.12
C ASN A 165 4.42 -1.92 6.08
N THR A 166 5.11 -0.78 5.95
CA THR A 166 4.85 0.42 6.76
C THR A 166 3.59 1.15 6.32
N VAL A 167 3.24 1.12 5.02
CA VAL A 167 1.95 1.59 4.51
C VAL A 167 0.80 0.85 5.18
N ILE A 168 0.84 -0.49 5.18
CA ILE A 168 -0.21 -1.32 5.77
C ILE A 168 -0.31 -1.07 7.28
N ALA A 169 0.83 -1.02 7.98
CA ALA A 169 0.87 -0.70 9.41
C ALA A 169 0.23 0.66 9.71
N ALA A 170 0.56 1.71 8.95
CA ALA A 170 0.00 3.04 9.11
C ALA A 170 -1.53 3.05 8.89
N CYS A 171 -2.03 2.33 7.89
CA CYS A 171 -3.47 2.18 7.65
C CYS A 171 -4.17 1.40 8.80
N MET A 172 -3.51 0.35 9.34
CA MET A 172 -4.02 -0.38 10.51
C MET A 172 -4.10 0.51 11.74
N GLU A 173 -3.08 1.32 12.01
CA GLU A 173 -3.04 2.28 13.12
C GLU A 173 -4.10 3.36 12.96
N LEU A 174 -4.28 3.88 11.74
CA LEU A 174 -5.30 4.88 11.45
C LEU A 174 -6.70 4.32 11.71
N LEU A 175 -7.02 3.13 11.19
CA LEU A 175 -8.31 2.46 11.44
C LEU A 175 -8.54 2.19 12.94
N ASN A 176 -7.49 1.78 13.68
CA ASN A 176 -7.60 1.51 15.11
C ASN A 176 -7.83 2.77 15.93
N SER A 177 -7.34 3.91 15.47
CA SER A 177 -7.44 5.20 16.16
C SER A 177 -8.71 5.99 15.87
N THR A 178 -9.61 5.45 15.06
CA THR A 178 -10.89 6.12 14.77
C THR A 178 -11.64 6.41 16.08
N PRO A 179 -12.08 7.65 16.32
CA PRO A 179 -12.85 8.01 17.51
C PRO A 179 -14.18 7.27 17.62
N ASP A 180 -14.68 7.04 18.83
CA ASP A 180 -15.91 6.28 19.04
C ASP A 180 -17.14 6.98 18.43
N GLN A 181 -17.16 8.32 18.44
CA GLN A 181 -18.20 9.12 17.78
C GLN A 181 -18.28 8.91 16.26
N ILE A 182 -17.17 8.47 15.63
CA ILE A 182 -17.09 8.16 14.19
C ILE A 182 -17.32 6.66 13.93
N LYS A 183 -16.99 5.78 14.89
CA LYS A 183 -17.27 4.34 14.77
C LYS A 183 -18.76 4.03 14.84
N GLY A 184 -19.48 4.72 15.71
CA GLY A 184 -20.89 4.50 15.98
C GLY A 184 -21.83 5.12 14.95
N GLU A 185 -23.01 5.49 15.42
CA GLU A 185 -23.98 6.26 14.65
C GLU A 185 -23.52 7.73 14.57
N ILE A 186 -23.45 8.25 13.37
CA ILE A 186 -23.00 9.62 13.10
C ILE A 186 -24.07 10.61 13.52
N SER A 187 -23.77 11.44 14.50
CA SER A 187 -24.71 12.39 15.10
C SER A 187 -24.55 13.85 14.65
N SER A 188 -23.38 14.19 14.09
CA SER A 188 -23.08 15.57 13.64
C SER A 188 -22.56 15.62 12.21
N GLU A 189 -22.73 16.79 11.55
CA GLU A 189 -22.14 17.02 10.23
C GLU A 189 -20.60 17.03 10.28
N ASN A 190 -20.00 17.48 11.37
CA ASN A 190 -18.56 17.46 11.56
C ASN A 190 -18.02 16.04 11.68
N ASP A 191 -18.70 15.13 12.38
CA ASP A 191 -18.35 13.71 12.43
C ASP A 191 -18.50 13.06 11.05
N GLN A 192 -19.56 13.38 10.32
CA GLN A 192 -19.74 12.90 8.95
C GLN A 192 -18.65 13.41 8.01
N PHE A 193 -18.20 14.67 8.18
CA PHE A 193 -17.09 15.21 7.41
C PHE A 193 -15.80 14.43 7.69
N CYS A 194 -15.46 14.21 8.96
CA CYS A 194 -14.29 13.42 9.34
C CYS A 194 -14.39 11.96 8.85
N LEU A 195 -15.58 11.36 8.90
CA LEU A 195 -15.83 10.02 8.36
C LEU A 195 -15.58 9.96 6.85
N ASN A 196 -16.09 10.95 6.09
CA ASN A 196 -15.91 11.02 4.65
C ASN A 196 -14.42 11.09 4.28
N GLU A 197 -13.68 12.01 4.93
CA GLU A 197 -12.26 12.20 4.72
C GLU A 197 -11.45 10.93 5.06
N PHE A 198 -11.79 10.29 6.18
CA PHE A 198 -11.13 9.05 6.61
C PHE A 198 -11.36 7.89 5.63
N ILE A 199 -12.63 7.60 5.27
CA ILE A 199 -12.95 6.45 4.40
C ILE A 199 -12.33 6.66 3.01
N ALA A 200 -12.46 7.85 2.43
CA ALA A 200 -11.83 8.16 1.15
C ALA A 200 -10.33 7.90 1.21
N SER A 201 -9.64 8.48 2.20
CA SER A 201 -8.19 8.38 2.31
C SER A 201 -7.69 6.95 2.55
N ILE A 202 -8.31 6.21 3.47
CA ILE A 202 -7.84 4.85 3.78
C ILE A 202 -8.06 3.87 2.63
N LEU A 203 -9.18 3.99 1.91
CA LEU A 203 -9.46 3.13 0.76
C LEU A 203 -8.49 3.43 -0.40
N GLN A 204 -8.23 4.71 -0.69
CA GLN A 204 -7.26 5.11 -1.72
C GLN A 204 -5.84 4.65 -1.36
N MET A 205 -5.40 4.82 -0.11
CA MET A 205 -4.07 4.38 0.34
C MET A 205 -3.89 2.86 0.26
N LEU A 206 -4.94 2.06 0.49
CA LEU A 206 -4.90 0.60 0.44
C LEU A 206 -5.19 0.02 -0.95
N TYR A 207 -5.76 0.81 -1.86
CA TYR A 207 -6.18 0.34 -3.19
C TYR A 207 -5.05 -0.33 -3.99
N PRO A 208 -3.82 0.18 -4.04
CA PRO A 208 -2.73 -0.50 -4.77
C PRO A 208 -2.40 -1.90 -4.22
N ILE A 209 -2.71 -2.16 -2.96
CA ILE A 209 -2.42 -3.43 -2.27
C ILE A 209 -3.62 -4.38 -2.33
N ALA A 210 -4.81 -3.90 -2.01
CA ALA A 210 -6.05 -4.68 -1.90
C ALA A 210 -7.17 -4.06 -2.77
N PRO A 211 -7.04 -4.12 -4.11
CA PRO A 211 -7.92 -3.38 -5.02
C PRO A 211 -9.39 -3.80 -4.94
N HIS A 212 -9.68 -5.10 -4.89
CA HIS A 212 -11.07 -5.58 -5.00
C HIS A 212 -11.94 -5.14 -3.81
N ILE A 213 -11.42 -5.26 -2.59
CA ILE A 213 -12.16 -4.83 -1.39
C ILE A 213 -12.29 -3.30 -1.35
N CYS A 214 -11.22 -2.57 -1.70
CA CYS A 214 -11.24 -1.11 -1.68
C CYS A 214 -12.21 -0.55 -2.72
N GLU A 215 -12.21 -1.07 -3.95
CA GLU A 215 -13.15 -0.69 -5.00
C GLU A 215 -14.60 -0.99 -4.60
N THR A 216 -14.86 -2.18 -4.07
CA THR A 216 -16.20 -2.57 -3.62
C THR A 216 -16.71 -1.64 -2.52
N LEU A 217 -15.87 -1.34 -1.52
CA LEU A 217 -16.23 -0.43 -0.42
C LEU A 217 -16.38 1.01 -0.90
N TRP A 218 -15.54 1.46 -1.83
CA TRP A 218 -15.63 2.78 -2.45
C TRP A 218 -16.94 2.97 -3.19
N ASN A 219 -17.27 2.04 -4.09
CA ASN A 219 -18.52 2.08 -4.86
C ASN A 219 -19.75 2.04 -3.95
N ASN A 220 -19.69 1.26 -2.86
CA ASN A 220 -20.75 1.23 -1.88
C ASN A 220 -20.86 2.54 -1.08
N PHE A 221 -19.75 3.14 -0.70
CA PHE A 221 -19.71 4.37 0.09
C PHE A 221 -20.16 5.59 -0.73
N PHE A 222 -19.64 5.74 -1.96
CA PHE A 222 -19.93 6.85 -2.87
C PHE A 222 -21.08 6.58 -3.83
N GLU A 223 -21.78 5.45 -3.74
CA GLU A 223 -22.90 5.08 -4.61
C GLU A 223 -22.56 5.17 -6.11
N ASN A 224 -21.37 4.73 -6.49
CA ASN A 224 -20.80 4.78 -7.85
C ASN A 224 -20.74 6.20 -8.45
N SER A 225 -20.63 7.25 -7.62
CA SER A 225 -20.56 8.63 -8.08
C SER A 225 -19.16 9.11 -8.47
N SER A 226 -18.12 8.31 -8.17
CA SER A 226 -16.71 8.61 -8.48
C SER A 226 -15.91 7.30 -8.56
N GLU A 227 -14.78 7.33 -9.26
CA GLU A 227 -13.86 6.20 -9.34
C GLU A 227 -12.70 6.37 -8.34
N ILE A 228 -12.29 5.27 -7.72
CA ILE A 228 -11.21 5.30 -6.72
C ILE A 228 -9.85 5.64 -7.33
N GLU A 229 -9.68 5.37 -8.63
CA GLU A 229 -8.46 5.61 -9.40
C GLU A 229 -8.26 7.07 -9.81
N ASP A 230 -9.31 7.90 -9.74
CA ASP A 230 -9.30 9.28 -10.25
C ASP A 230 -8.29 10.19 -9.53
N SER A 231 -7.95 9.88 -8.28
CA SER A 231 -7.04 10.72 -7.51
C SER A 231 -6.33 9.96 -6.39
N TRP A 232 -5.12 10.41 -6.07
CA TRP A 232 -4.42 10.06 -4.83
C TRP A 232 -4.81 11.05 -3.72
N PRO A 233 -4.96 10.60 -2.44
CA PRO A 233 -5.32 11.50 -1.36
C PRO A 233 -4.20 12.53 -1.10
N THR A 234 -4.59 13.78 -0.92
CA THR A 234 -3.67 14.88 -0.63
C THR A 234 -3.64 15.19 0.87
N PHE A 235 -2.49 15.61 1.36
CA PHE A 235 -2.36 16.07 2.75
C PHE A 235 -2.24 17.60 2.80
N ASP A 236 -2.71 18.15 3.91
CA ASP A 236 -2.61 19.58 4.23
C ASP A 236 -1.60 19.75 5.39
N GLU A 237 -0.54 20.52 5.16
CA GLU A 237 0.52 20.72 6.14
C GLU A 237 0.04 21.53 7.35
N ASP A 238 -0.90 22.46 7.17
CA ASP A 238 -1.44 23.26 8.27
C ASP A 238 -2.22 22.40 9.29
N LEU A 239 -2.85 21.32 8.82
CA LEU A 239 -3.57 20.38 9.69
C LEU A 239 -2.64 19.43 10.47
N MET A 240 -1.37 19.33 10.08
CA MET A 240 -0.40 18.46 10.75
C MET A 240 0.31 19.15 11.91
N VAL A 241 0.26 20.46 12.01
CA VAL A 241 0.90 21.26 13.06
C VAL A 241 0.20 21.01 14.39
N THR A 242 0.97 20.89 15.47
CA THR A 242 0.48 20.87 16.85
C THR A 242 1.01 22.07 17.60
N ASP A 243 0.14 22.72 18.35
CA ASP A 243 0.54 23.79 19.29
C ASP A 243 1.24 23.24 20.55
N THR A 244 1.32 21.91 20.68
CA THR A 244 1.91 21.22 21.83
C THR A 244 2.99 20.25 21.38
N PHE A 245 4.09 20.19 22.14
CA PHE A 245 5.14 19.18 21.99
C PHE A 245 5.24 18.36 23.28
N GLU A 246 5.47 17.06 23.14
CA GLU A 246 5.77 16.20 24.28
C GLU A 246 7.22 16.38 24.68
N LEU A 247 7.46 16.92 25.90
CA LEU A 247 8.77 16.97 26.49
C LEU A 247 8.99 15.72 27.34
N VAL A 248 9.87 14.85 26.89
CA VAL A 248 10.28 13.69 27.68
C VAL A 248 11.25 14.18 28.78
N VAL A 249 10.77 14.23 30.01
CA VAL A 249 11.59 14.57 31.19
C VAL A 249 12.02 13.27 31.88
N GLN A 250 13.32 13.02 31.91
CA GLN A 250 13.88 11.92 32.70
C GLN A 250 14.45 12.47 34.00
N ILE A 251 14.01 11.90 35.13
CA ILE A 251 14.55 12.20 36.45
C ILE A 251 15.43 11.01 36.88
N ASN A 252 16.74 11.27 37.07
CA ASN A 252 17.75 10.24 37.40
C ASN A 252 17.83 9.06 36.40
N GLY A 253 17.66 9.33 35.13
CA GLY A 253 17.78 8.29 34.08
C GLY A 253 16.61 7.29 34.04
N LYS A 254 15.50 7.59 34.66
CA LYS A 254 14.24 6.87 34.59
C LYS A 254 13.14 7.74 34.04
#